data_e2a438adc004a378e9cc0cfd6e54bbca
#
_entry.id   e2a438adc004a378e9cc0cfd6e54bbca
#
_cell.length_a   1.000
_cell.length_b   1.000
_cell.length_c   1.000
_cell.angle_alpha   90.00
_cell.angle_beta   90.00
_cell.angle_gamma   90.00
#
_symmetry.space_group_name_H-M   'P 1'
#
loop_
_entity.id
_entity.type
_entity.pdbx_description
1 polymer ?
#
loop_
_entity_poly.entity_id
_entity_poly.type
_entity_poly.pdbx_seq_one_letter_code
_entity_poly.pdbx_strand_id
1 'polypeptide(L)'
;MTPSLFGSVVHRRSRPLAALLAACLGLGNVTAAVAQEHAPAPAMTNTTPPAGTLSGKRQAIPLIAAFMATNDMPKLDSALNQGLDAGLSISEAKEILVQLYAYAGFPRSLNALGELMQTVEARKQRGIQDAPGNEPGRAIPTGEALREAGVANQTCISGGTVKGPLFDFAPVINQFLQTHLFGDIFERDNLDWQSRELATVGALAATPGAEPQLRSHMLASMRVGLSAAQLREVTNILAEQADGTIARRAREALTQALETSKD
;
A
#
# COMPACT_ATOMS: atom_id res chain seq x y z
N MET A 1 -58.38 -24.47 -0.53
CA MET A 1 -58.17 -25.31 -1.73
C MET A 1 -56.66 -25.49 -1.89
N THR A 2 -56.13 -26.59 -1.41
CA THR A 2 -54.83 -27.17 -1.75
C THR A 2 -54.92 -27.93 -3.07
N PRO A 3 -53.84 -28.20 -3.83
CA PRO A 3 -52.96 -29.30 -3.49
C PRO A 3 -51.47 -29.02 -3.76
N SER A 4 -50.63 -29.49 -2.90
CA SER A 4 -49.57 -30.49 -2.86
C SER A 4 -49.21 -31.17 -4.19
N LEU A 5 -47.88 -31.14 -4.53
CA LEU A 5 -47.26 -32.24 -5.28
C LEU A 5 -45.81 -32.43 -4.84
N PHE A 6 -45.54 -33.63 -4.42
CA PHE A 6 -44.32 -34.35 -4.07
C PHE A 6 -43.44 -34.64 -5.30
N GLY A 7 -42.17 -34.85 -5.06
CA GLY A 7 -41.24 -35.59 -5.93
C GLY A 7 -39.81 -35.07 -5.80
N SER A 8 -38.77 -35.79 -5.56
CA SER A 8 -38.42 -37.18 -5.40
C SER A 8 -36.94 -37.22 -5.07
N VAL A 9 -36.60 -37.91 -4.02
CA VAL A 9 -35.21 -38.15 -3.56
C VAL A 9 -34.56 -39.18 -4.49
N VAL A 10 -33.37 -38.87 -5.03
CA VAL A 10 -32.51 -39.87 -5.69
C VAL A 10 -31.24 -40.05 -4.88
N HIS A 11 -31.20 -41.15 -4.19
CA HIS A 11 -30.00 -41.80 -3.59
C HIS A 11 -29.06 -42.26 -4.71
N ARG A 12 -27.79 -41.86 -4.67
CA ARG A 12 -26.72 -42.56 -5.39
C ARG A 12 -25.66 -43.07 -4.39
N ARG A 13 -25.54 -44.42 -4.45
CA ARG A 13 -24.73 -45.28 -3.62
C ARG A 13 -23.23 -45.05 -3.82
N SER A 14 -22.53 -45.08 -2.72
CA SER A 14 -21.10 -45.33 -2.55
C SER A 14 -20.67 -46.68 -3.09
N ARG A 15 -19.49 -46.76 -3.74
CA ARG A 15 -18.74 -47.99 -3.95
C ARG A 15 -17.27 -47.71 -3.57
N PRO A 16 -16.65 -48.62 -2.78
CA PRO A 16 -15.22 -48.55 -2.50
C PRO A 16 -14.44 -49.30 -3.57
N LEU A 17 -13.26 -48.86 -3.93
CA LEU A 17 -12.30 -49.67 -4.67
C LEU A 17 -10.97 -49.73 -3.91
N ALA A 18 -10.55 -50.98 -3.77
CA ALA A 18 -9.45 -51.46 -2.98
C ALA A 18 -8.08 -51.16 -3.58
N ALA A 19 -7.10 -51.20 -2.70
CA ALA A 19 -5.68 -51.13 -2.93
C ALA A 19 -5.15 -52.26 -3.86
N LEU A 20 -4.13 -51.91 -4.66
CA LEU A 20 -3.16 -52.87 -5.18
C LEU A 20 -1.76 -52.26 -5.09
N LEU A 21 -0.96 -52.84 -4.16
CA LEU A 21 0.50 -52.74 -4.14
C LEU A 21 1.06 -53.54 -5.30
N ALA A 22 1.97 -52.95 -6.05
CA ALA A 22 2.94 -53.67 -6.87
C ALA A 22 4.33 -53.04 -6.71
N ALA A 23 5.19 -53.72 -6.01
CA ALA A 23 6.61 -53.48 -5.95
C ALA A 23 7.27 -54.00 -7.24
N CYS A 24 8.05 -53.17 -7.90
CA CYS A 24 9.05 -53.58 -8.89
C CYS A 24 10.37 -52.90 -8.60
N LEU A 25 11.32 -53.71 -8.12
CA LEU A 25 12.75 -53.42 -8.11
C LEU A 25 13.27 -53.44 -9.58
N GLY A 26 13.92 -52.38 -10.01
CA GLY A 26 14.61 -52.33 -11.29
C GLY A 26 15.88 -51.49 -11.14
N LEU A 27 17.01 -52.15 -11.27
CA LEU A 27 18.37 -51.63 -11.23
C LEU A 27 18.68 -50.70 -12.41
N GLY A 28 19.38 -49.62 -12.13
CA GLY A 28 20.52 -49.14 -12.91
C GLY A 28 20.24 -48.41 -14.20
N ASN A 29 20.48 -47.08 -14.16
CA ASN A 29 21.44 -46.43 -15.08
C ASN A 29 21.69 -44.98 -14.60
N VAL A 30 22.91 -44.77 -14.14
CA VAL A 30 23.43 -43.43 -13.85
C VAL A 30 23.80 -42.78 -15.19
N THR A 31 22.91 -41.98 -15.72
CA THR A 31 23.29 -41.02 -16.77
C THR A 31 23.69 -39.72 -16.11
N ALA A 32 24.95 -39.37 -16.22
CA ALA A 32 25.47 -38.06 -15.81
C ALA A 32 24.70 -36.95 -16.54
N ALA A 33 23.89 -36.20 -15.81
CA ALA A 33 23.33 -34.95 -16.29
C ALA A 33 24.45 -33.91 -16.32
N VAL A 34 24.82 -33.51 -17.53
CA VAL A 34 25.69 -32.34 -17.77
C VAL A 34 24.95 -31.14 -17.22
N ALA A 35 25.50 -30.55 -16.17
CA ALA A 35 25.03 -29.27 -15.63
C ALA A 35 25.23 -28.20 -16.71
N GLN A 36 24.14 -27.74 -17.30
CA GLN A 36 24.12 -26.60 -18.19
C GLN A 36 24.26 -25.37 -17.30
N GLU A 37 25.45 -24.78 -17.31
CA GLU A 37 25.77 -23.53 -16.65
C GLU A 37 24.84 -22.44 -17.20
N HIS A 38 23.83 -22.07 -16.43
CA HIS A 38 23.02 -20.89 -16.71
C HIS A 38 23.90 -19.66 -16.49
N ALA A 39 24.17 -18.93 -17.57
CA ALA A 39 24.79 -17.62 -17.48
C ALA A 39 23.93 -16.74 -16.52
N PRO A 40 24.57 -16.02 -15.58
CA PRO A 40 23.81 -15.14 -14.69
C PRO A 40 23.11 -14.06 -15.53
N ALA A 41 21.81 -13.87 -15.29
CA ALA A 41 21.07 -12.76 -15.83
C ALA A 41 21.81 -11.45 -15.53
N PRO A 42 21.80 -10.46 -16.46
CA PRO A 42 22.47 -9.19 -16.23
C PRO A 42 21.91 -8.59 -14.94
N ALA A 43 22.79 -8.33 -13.99
CA ALA A 43 22.46 -7.65 -12.74
C ALA A 43 21.83 -6.30 -13.11
N MET A 44 20.54 -6.15 -12.84
CA MET A 44 19.94 -4.83 -12.80
C MET A 44 20.74 -4.05 -11.76
N THR A 45 21.47 -3.04 -12.22
CA THR A 45 22.13 -2.09 -11.34
C THR A 45 21.04 -1.31 -10.62
N ASN A 46 20.58 -1.83 -9.48
CA ASN A 46 19.87 -1.05 -8.49
C ASN A 46 20.87 0.01 -7.99
N THR A 47 20.96 1.12 -8.69
CA THR A 47 21.60 2.32 -8.17
C THR A 47 20.74 2.77 -6.99
N THR A 48 21.10 2.32 -5.80
CA THR A 48 20.55 2.86 -4.56
C THR A 48 20.75 4.38 -4.61
N PRO A 49 19.66 5.18 -4.53
CA PRO A 49 19.81 6.64 -4.51
C PRO A 49 20.81 7.05 -3.42
N PRO A 50 21.54 8.14 -3.59
CA PRO A 50 22.44 8.65 -2.55
C PRO A 50 21.72 8.69 -1.21
N ALA A 51 22.42 8.35 -0.12
CA ALA A 51 21.81 8.35 1.20
C ALA A 51 21.17 9.70 1.49
N GLY A 52 19.83 9.72 1.62
CA GLY A 52 19.05 10.94 1.86
C GLY A 52 18.18 11.42 0.71
N THR A 53 18.21 10.80 -0.48
CA THR A 53 17.31 11.15 -1.59
C THR A 53 16.23 10.08 -1.81
N LEU A 54 15.06 10.51 -2.31
CA LEU A 54 13.97 9.62 -2.72
C LEU A 54 14.22 9.13 -4.17
N SER A 55 13.87 7.88 -4.46
CA SER A 55 13.81 7.42 -5.84
C SER A 55 12.68 8.14 -6.59
N GLY A 56 12.78 8.24 -7.93
CA GLY A 56 11.78 8.93 -8.74
C GLY A 56 10.35 8.46 -8.48
N LYS A 57 10.12 7.14 -8.37
CA LYS A 57 8.79 6.62 -8.03
C LYS A 57 8.30 7.07 -6.65
N ARG A 58 9.19 7.19 -5.65
CA ARG A 58 8.83 7.66 -4.31
C ARG A 58 8.58 9.17 -4.27
N GLN A 59 9.19 9.94 -5.17
CA GLN A 59 8.93 11.39 -5.31
C GLN A 59 7.52 11.66 -5.85
N ALA A 60 6.98 10.80 -6.71
CA ALA A 60 5.63 10.95 -7.25
C ALA A 60 4.52 10.64 -6.22
N ILE A 61 4.79 9.79 -5.21
CA ILE A 61 3.77 9.35 -4.26
C ILE A 61 3.10 10.51 -3.50
N PRO A 62 3.81 11.45 -2.88
CA PRO A 62 3.18 12.56 -2.17
C PRO A 62 2.39 13.50 -3.09
N LEU A 63 2.74 13.61 -4.37
CA LEU A 63 1.98 14.38 -5.36
C LEU A 63 0.67 13.71 -5.71
N ILE A 64 0.70 12.41 -6.03
CA ILE A 64 -0.49 11.59 -6.29
C ILE A 64 -1.46 11.72 -5.11
N ALA A 65 -0.95 11.60 -3.89
CA ALA A 65 -1.75 11.69 -2.67
C ALA A 65 -2.34 13.09 -2.44
N ALA A 66 -1.56 14.14 -2.66
CA ALA A 66 -2.02 15.52 -2.51
C ALA A 66 -3.12 15.86 -3.52
N PHE A 67 -2.96 15.48 -4.79
CA PHE A 67 -3.95 15.77 -5.83
C PHE A 67 -5.22 14.91 -5.68
N MET A 68 -5.11 13.67 -5.22
CA MET A 68 -6.28 12.91 -4.81
C MET A 68 -7.03 13.61 -3.66
N ALA A 69 -6.32 14.05 -2.62
CA ALA A 69 -6.93 14.70 -1.45
C ALA A 69 -7.59 16.04 -1.78
N THR A 70 -7.09 16.78 -2.77
CA THR A 70 -7.71 18.01 -3.29
C THR A 70 -8.74 17.76 -4.38
N ASN A 71 -8.86 16.54 -4.88
CA ASN A 71 -9.70 16.17 -6.05
C ASN A 71 -9.31 16.95 -7.32
N ASP A 72 -8.01 17.25 -7.48
CA ASP A 72 -7.46 17.88 -8.69
C ASP A 72 -7.09 16.81 -9.72
N MET A 73 -8.08 16.37 -10.49
CA MET A 73 -7.92 15.25 -11.43
C MET A 73 -6.89 15.52 -12.53
N PRO A 74 -6.80 16.70 -13.16
CA PRO A 74 -5.77 16.98 -14.15
C PRO A 74 -4.34 16.88 -13.61
N LYS A 75 -4.10 17.37 -12.40
CA LYS A 75 -2.78 17.23 -11.77
C LYS A 75 -2.54 15.80 -11.27
N LEU A 76 -3.59 15.08 -10.86
CA LEU A 76 -3.50 13.68 -10.50
C LEU A 76 -3.07 12.83 -11.71
N ASP A 77 -3.68 13.02 -12.89
CA ASP A 77 -3.27 12.32 -14.12
C ASP A 77 -1.79 12.56 -14.43
N SER A 78 -1.35 13.82 -14.34
CA SER A 78 0.06 14.18 -14.55
C SER A 78 0.99 13.48 -13.56
N ALA A 79 0.64 13.44 -12.28
CA ALA A 79 1.43 12.79 -11.23
C ALA A 79 1.42 11.26 -11.38
N LEU A 80 0.31 10.66 -11.80
CA LEU A 80 0.21 9.22 -12.10
C LEU A 80 1.11 8.85 -13.28
N ASN A 81 1.07 9.63 -14.38
CA ASN A 81 1.97 9.42 -15.52
C ASN A 81 3.43 9.52 -15.08
N GLN A 82 3.80 10.53 -14.32
CA GLN A 82 5.17 10.70 -13.79
C GLN A 82 5.59 9.52 -12.90
N GLY A 83 4.72 9.04 -12.03
CA GLY A 83 4.98 7.90 -11.15
C GLY A 83 5.20 6.61 -11.93
N LEU A 84 4.34 6.32 -12.91
CA LEU A 84 4.44 5.15 -13.78
C LEU A 84 5.71 5.21 -14.62
N ASP A 85 6.07 6.37 -15.19
CA ASP A 85 7.33 6.56 -15.92
C ASP A 85 8.56 6.36 -15.03
N ALA A 86 8.46 6.70 -13.75
CA ALA A 86 9.51 6.49 -12.76
C ALA A 86 9.54 5.06 -12.17
N GLY A 87 8.70 4.14 -12.67
CA GLY A 87 8.68 2.74 -12.27
C GLY A 87 7.75 2.41 -11.10
N LEU A 88 6.80 3.29 -10.77
CA LEU A 88 5.67 2.92 -9.91
C LEU A 88 4.81 1.90 -10.65
N SER A 89 4.52 0.76 -10.05
CA SER A 89 3.67 -0.24 -10.68
C SER A 89 2.18 0.12 -10.55
N ILE A 90 1.35 -0.47 -11.40
CA ILE A 90 -0.12 -0.29 -11.35
C ILE A 90 -0.66 -0.76 -9.99
N SER A 91 -0.15 -1.87 -9.45
CA SER A 91 -0.57 -2.38 -8.13
C SER A 91 -0.20 -1.40 -7.00
N GLU A 92 1.04 -0.86 -6.99
CA GLU A 92 1.44 0.15 -6.00
C GLU A 92 0.58 1.42 -6.11
N ALA A 93 0.32 1.91 -7.32
CA ALA A 93 -0.54 3.07 -7.54
C ALA A 93 -1.98 2.84 -7.04
N LYS A 94 -2.58 1.67 -7.35
CA LYS A 94 -3.87 1.26 -6.80
C LYS A 94 -3.86 1.27 -5.27
N GLU A 95 -2.84 0.67 -4.67
CA GLU A 95 -2.74 0.52 -3.23
C GLU A 95 -2.61 1.87 -2.50
N ILE A 96 -1.85 2.83 -3.08
CA ILE A 96 -1.77 4.22 -2.59
C ILE A 96 -3.18 4.84 -2.55
N LEU A 97 -3.91 4.77 -3.67
CA LEU A 97 -5.24 5.38 -3.77
C LEU A 97 -6.28 4.68 -2.90
N VAL A 98 -6.20 3.35 -2.76
CA VAL A 98 -7.05 2.57 -1.85
C VAL A 98 -6.80 2.98 -0.41
N GLN A 99 -5.55 2.97 0.08
CA GLN A 99 -5.23 3.37 1.46
C GLN A 99 -5.81 4.75 1.81
N LEU A 100 -5.70 5.69 0.88
CA LEU A 100 -6.03 7.09 1.12
C LEU A 100 -7.53 7.35 1.33
N TYR A 101 -8.43 6.38 1.07
CA TYR A 101 -9.81 6.59 1.45
C TYR A 101 -9.99 6.77 2.97
N ALA A 102 -9.11 6.18 3.77
CA ALA A 102 -9.12 6.32 5.22
C ALA A 102 -8.77 7.76 5.69
N TYR A 103 -8.13 8.55 4.83
CA TYR A 103 -7.69 9.92 5.12
C TYR A 103 -8.50 10.99 4.36
N ALA A 104 -8.95 10.69 3.15
CA ALA A 104 -9.62 11.64 2.26
C ALA A 104 -11.08 11.25 1.92
N GLY A 105 -11.55 10.08 2.38
CA GLY A 105 -12.89 9.56 2.16
C GLY A 105 -13.04 8.80 0.84
N PHE A 106 -14.03 7.90 0.79
CA PHE A 106 -14.33 7.07 -0.36
C PHE A 106 -14.55 7.85 -1.67
N PRO A 107 -15.29 9.00 -1.69
CA PRO A 107 -15.54 9.67 -2.95
C PRO A 107 -14.27 10.08 -3.69
N ARG A 108 -13.28 10.64 -2.98
CA ARG A 108 -12.00 11.03 -3.59
C ARG A 108 -11.18 9.84 -4.04
N SER A 109 -11.15 8.76 -3.23
CA SER A 109 -10.46 7.53 -3.60
C SER A 109 -11.06 6.89 -4.85
N LEU A 110 -12.38 6.80 -4.94
CA LEU A 110 -13.06 6.23 -6.11
C LEU A 110 -12.82 7.07 -7.37
N ASN A 111 -12.87 8.41 -7.27
CA ASN A 111 -12.55 9.28 -8.40
C ASN A 111 -11.10 9.07 -8.85
N ALA A 112 -10.16 9.02 -7.93
CA ALA A 112 -8.74 8.83 -8.23
C ALA A 112 -8.42 7.45 -8.81
N LEU A 113 -9.11 6.39 -8.36
CA LEU A 113 -9.00 5.06 -8.95
C LEU A 113 -9.58 5.04 -10.38
N GLY A 114 -10.67 5.79 -10.62
CA GLY A 114 -11.21 5.99 -11.96
C GLY A 114 -10.20 6.70 -12.88
N GLU A 115 -9.52 7.74 -12.38
CA GLU A 115 -8.47 8.45 -13.11
C GLU A 115 -7.30 7.52 -13.42
N LEU A 116 -6.78 6.77 -12.45
CA LEU A 116 -5.71 5.79 -12.68
C LEU A 116 -6.09 4.77 -13.78
N MET A 117 -7.33 4.28 -13.76
CA MET A 117 -7.82 3.35 -14.77
C MET A 117 -7.78 3.98 -16.18
N GLN A 118 -8.20 5.23 -16.31
CA GLN A 118 -8.15 5.98 -17.59
C GLN A 118 -6.72 6.25 -18.02
N THR A 119 -5.84 6.68 -17.11
CA THR A 119 -4.43 6.91 -17.37
C THR A 119 -3.75 5.64 -17.91
N VAL A 120 -3.92 4.50 -17.23
CA VAL A 120 -3.34 3.22 -17.66
C VAL A 120 -3.84 2.79 -19.04
N GLU A 121 -5.14 2.92 -19.30
CA GLU A 121 -5.71 2.59 -20.60
C GLU A 121 -5.20 3.51 -21.71
N ALA A 122 -5.12 4.82 -21.47
CA ALA A 122 -4.57 5.78 -22.43
C ALA A 122 -3.08 5.52 -22.71
N ARG A 123 -2.30 5.12 -21.71
CA ARG A 123 -0.89 4.73 -21.87
C ARG A 123 -0.76 3.46 -22.72
N LYS A 124 -1.59 2.47 -22.44
CA LYS A 124 -1.65 1.23 -23.23
C LYS A 124 -1.99 1.48 -24.70
N GLN A 125 -2.95 2.37 -24.97
CA GLN A 125 -3.30 2.75 -26.36
C GLN A 125 -2.14 3.44 -27.09
N ARG A 126 -1.24 4.11 -26.38
CA ARG A 126 0.01 4.68 -26.90
C ARG A 126 1.14 3.64 -27.04
N GLY A 127 0.89 2.37 -26.72
CA GLY A 127 1.89 1.30 -26.78
C GLY A 127 2.81 1.21 -25.57
N ILE A 128 2.54 1.96 -24.50
CA ILE A 128 3.30 1.91 -23.25
C ILE A 128 2.83 0.69 -22.45
N GLN A 129 3.79 -0.07 -21.95
CA GLN A 129 3.53 -1.23 -21.09
C GLN A 129 3.99 -0.93 -19.67
N ASP A 130 3.06 -0.52 -18.83
CA ASP A 130 3.33 -0.28 -17.43
C ASP A 130 3.47 -1.59 -16.65
N ALA A 131 4.37 -1.62 -15.67
CA ALA A 131 4.56 -2.79 -14.82
C ALA A 131 3.27 -3.07 -14.00
N PRO A 132 2.68 -4.28 -14.06
CA PRO A 132 1.47 -4.59 -13.31
C PRO A 132 1.71 -4.54 -11.79
N GLY A 133 2.92 -4.87 -11.35
CA GLY A 133 3.24 -5.04 -9.93
C GLY A 133 2.67 -6.33 -9.35
N ASN A 134 2.91 -6.54 -8.07
CA ASN A 134 2.40 -7.70 -7.34
C ASN A 134 1.10 -7.34 -6.63
N GLU A 135 0.10 -8.20 -6.69
CA GLU A 135 -1.04 -8.14 -5.77
C GLU A 135 -0.59 -8.62 -4.38
N PRO A 136 -1.33 -8.28 -3.30
CA PRO A 136 -0.99 -8.75 -1.97
C PRO A 136 -0.85 -10.27 -1.91
N GLY A 137 0.30 -10.74 -1.45
CA GLY A 137 0.63 -12.18 -1.39
C GLY A 137 0.34 -12.80 -0.04
N ARG A 138 0.32 -12.00 1.03
CA ARG A 138 0.05 -12.48 2.39
C ARG A 138 -1.45 -12.53 2.65
N ALA A 139 -1.91 -13.62 3.26
CA ALA A 139 -3.28 -13.72 3.75
C ALA A 139 -3.47 -12.73 4.92
N ILE A 140 -4.49 -11.89 4.82
CA ILE A 140 -4.86 -10.96 5.89
C ILE A 140 -5.55 -11.78 7.00
N PRO A 141 -5.14 -11.64 8.26
CA PRO A 141 -5.82 -12.27 9.39
C PRO A 141 -7.29 -11.83 9.48
N THR A 142 -8.10 -12.54 10.23
CA THR A 142 -9.51 -12.19 10.47
C THR A 142 -9.85 -12.20 11.95
N GLY A 143 -10.93 -11.53 12.33
CA GLY A 143 -11.42 -11.50 13.71
C GLY A 143 -10.41 -10.92 14.69
N GLU A 144 -10.18 -11.61 15.82
CA GLU A 144 -9.27 -11.14 16.87
C GLU A 144 -7.82 -11.08 16.40
N ALA A 145 -7.35 -12.03 15.59
CA ALA A 145 -6.00 -12.02 15.04
C ALA A 145 -5.73 -10.79 14.16
N LEU A 146 -6.73 -10.32 13.42
CA LEU A 146 -6.62 -9.06 12.66
C LEU A 146 -6.47 -7.86 13.59
N ARG A 147 -7.25 -7.82 14.67
CA ARG A 147 -7.14 -6.75 15.67
C ARG A 147 -5.77 -6.74 16.35
N GLU A 148 -5.24 -7.91 16.72
CA GLU A 148 -3.91 -8.04 17.31
C GLU A 148 -2.81 -7.56 16.35
N ALA A 149 -2.85 -7.97 15.08
CA ALA A 149 -1.93 -7.51 14.05
C ALA A 149 -2.01 -5.97 13.89
N GLY A 150 -3.22 -5.43 13.81
CA GLY A 150 -3.42 -3.98 13.70
C GLY A 150 -2.96 -3.19 14.93
N VAL A 151 -3.14 -3.72 16.15
CA VAL A 151 -2.58 -3.12 17.38
C VAL A 151 -1.06 -3.12 17.33
N ALA A 152 -0.44 -4.20 16.88
CA ALA A 152 1.02 -4.29 16.75
C ALA A 152 1.54 -3.28 15.72
N ASN A 153 0.91 -3.19 14.54
CA ASN A 153 1.25 -2.23 13.49
C ASN A 153 1.08 -0.78 13.97
N GLN A 154 -0.07 -0.46 14.60
CA GLN A 154 -0.33 0.86 15.16
C GLN A 154 0.74 1.23 16.19
N THR A 155 1.07 0.32 17.10
CA THR A 155 2.08 0.55 18.16
C THR A 155 3.46 0.81 17.56
N CYS A 156 3.85 0.03 16.56
CA CYS A 156 5.13 0.19 15.87
C CYS A 156 5.24 1.58 15.19
N ILE A 157 4.23 1.95 14.41
CA ILE A 157 4.19 3.21 13.64
C ILE A 157 4.07 4.42 14.57
N SER A 158 3.23 4.32 15.60
CA SER A 158 3.04 5.40 16.58
C SER A 158 4.20 5.55 17.57
N GLY A 159 5.08 4.53 17.69
CA GLY A 159 6.16 4.49 18.65
C GLY A 159 5.74 4.16 20.07
N GLY A 160 4.52 3.64 20.25
CA GLY A 160 3.94 3.24 21.52
C GLY A 160 2.44 3.00 21.42
N THR A 161 1.85 2.48 22.49
CA THR A 161 0.42 2.24 22.55
C THR A 161 -0.37 3.55 22.43
N VAL A 162 -1.27 3.61 21.47
CA VAL A 162 -2.17 4.77 21.26
C VAL A 162 -3.28 4.74 22.28
N LYS A 163 -3.34 5.80 23.11
CA LYS A 163 -4.33 6.00 24.18
C LYS A 163 -4.49 7.50 24.47
N GLY A 164 -5.49 7.85 25.24
CA GLY A 164 -5.71 9.21 25.71
C GLY A 164 -7.18 9.61 25.69
N PRO A 165 -7.51 10.83 26.16
CA PRO A 165 -8.89 11.26 26.42
C PRO A 165 -9.82 11.14 25.20
N LEU A 166 -9.33 11.35 23.99
CA LEU A 166 -10.12 11.18 22.76
C LEU A 166 -10.57 9.72 22.57
N PHE A 167 -9.66 8.78 22.79
CA PHE A 167 -9.94 7.35 22.61
C PHE A 167 -10.76 6.78 23.80
N ASP A 168 -10.65 7.39 24.97
CA ASP A 168 -11.51 7.07 26.12
C ASP A 168 -12.94 7.58 25.88
N PHE A 169 -13.08 8.76 25.27
CA PHE A 169 -14.37 9.35 24.91
C PHE A 169 -15.06 8.62 23.75
N ALA A 170 -14.31 8.23 22.73
CA ALA A 170 -14.82 7.58 21.53
C ALA A 170 -14.00 6.31 21.18
N PRO A 171 -14.09 5.23 21.99
CA PRO A 171 -13.22 4.06 21.84
C PRO A 171 -13.39 3.33 20.50
N VAL A 172 -14.56 3.42 19.88
CA VAL A 172 -14.84 2.78 18.59
C VAL A 172 -13.94 3.31 17.46
N ILE A 173 -13.52 4.58 17.52
CA ILE A 173 -12.62 5.11 16.47
C ILE A 173 -11.23 4.46 16.55
N ASN A 174 -10.72 4.19 17.76
CA ASN A 174 -9.47 3.45 17.89
C ASN A 174 -9.62 1.98 17.45
N GLN A 175 -10.77 1.37 17.70
CA GLN A 175 -11.07 0.04 17.17
C GLN A 175 -11.01 0.01 15.64
N PHE A 176 -11.62 0.99 14.96
CA PHE A 176 -11.54 1.09 13.49
C PHE A 176 -10.11 1.36 13.00
N LEU A 177 -9.34 2.19 13.69
CA LEU A 177 -7.94 2.37 13.37
C LEU A 177 -7.18 1.05 13.47
N GLN A 178 -7.35 0.30 14.55
CA GLN A 178 -6.67 -0.97 14.79
C GLN A 178 -7.08 -2.05 13.79
N THR A 179 -8.39 -2.30 13.63
CA THR A 179 -8.87 -3.41 12.79
C THR A 179 -8.81 -3.07 11.31
N HIS A 180 -9.15 -1.86 10.93
CA HIS A 180 -9.31 -1.51 9.53
C HIS A 180 -8.08 -0.83 8.93
N LEU A 181 -7.62 0.30 9.50
CA LEU A 181 -6.46 0.98 8.93
C LEU A 181 -5.19 0.16 9.14
N PHE A 182 -4.82 -0.13 10.39
CA PHE A 182 -3.58 -0.84 10.73
C PHE A 182 -3.69 -2.36 10.56
N GLY A 183 -4.93 -2.92 10.51
CA GLY A 183 -5.22 -4.30 10.18
C GLY A 183 -5.38 -4.49 8.67
N ASP A 184 -6.60 -4.34 8.16
CA ASP A 184 -6.93 -4.67 6.75
C ASP A 184 -6.00 -4.02 5.73
N ILE A 185 -5.61 -2.74 5.92
CA ILE A 185 -4.82 -1.99 4.95
C ILE A 185 -3.32 -2.23 5.14
N PHE A 186 -2.79 -2.10 6.37
CA PHE A 186 -1.35 -2.22 6.61
C PHE A 186 -0.82 -3.66 6.59
N GLU A 187 -1.69 -4.67 6.69
CA GLU A 187 -1.33 -6.07 6.48
C GLU A 187 -1.15 -6.44 4.99
N ARG A 188 -1.57 -5.57 4.06
CA ARG A 188 -1.36 -5.77 2.62
C ARG A 188 0.09 -5.46 2.27
N ASP A 189 0.81 -6.45 1.77
CA ASP A 189 2.26 -6.44 1.56
C ASP A 189 2.72 -5.96 0.17
N ASN A 190 1.79 -5.48 -0.66
CA ASN A 190 2.07 -4.95 -2.00
C ASN A 190 2.49 -3.47 -2.03
N LEU A 191 2.56 -2.80 -0.88
CA LEU A 191 3.11 -1.46 -0.73
C LEU A 191 3.88 -1.38 0.60
N ASP A 192 5.13 -0.96 0.57
CA ASP A 192 5.96 -0.82 1.78
C ASP A 192 5.49 0.34 2.68
N TRP A 193 5.79 0.26 3.97
CA TRP A 193 5.34 1.23 4.95
C TRP A 193 5.91 2.64 4.72
N GLN A 194 7.11 2.78 4.17
CA GLN A 194 7.68 4.08 3.81
C GLN A 194 6.84 4.74 2.71
N SER A 195 6.45 3.98 1.68
CA SER A 195 5.58 4.45 0.60
C SER A 195 4.16 4.78 1.11
N ARG A 196 3.62 3.99 2.06
CA ARG A 196 2.35 4.30 2.74
C ARG A 196 2.43 5.63 3.48
N GLU A 197 3.49 5.89 4.22
CA GLU A 197 3.66 7.15 4.95
C GLU A 197 3.90 8.34 4.01
N LEU A 198 4.63 8.18 2.90
CA LEU A 198 4.76 9.22 1.88
C LEU A 198 3.40 9.62 1.29
N ALA A 199 2.53 8.65 1.04
CA ALA A 199 1.16 8.91 0.58
C ALA A 199 0.33 9.63 1.66
N THR A 200 0.39 9.17 2.90
CA THR A 200 -0.34 9.77 4.02
C THR A 200 0.09 11.21 4.26
N VAL A 201 1.41 11.47 4.27
CA VAL A 201 1.95 12.84 4.41
C VAL A 201 1.48 13.75 3.27
N GLY A 202 1.52 13.28 2.02
CA GLY A 202 1.03 14.04 0.87
C GLY A 202 -0.45 14.42 0.99
N ALA A 203 -1.30 13.46 1.34
CA ALA A 203 -2.74 13.68 1.50
C ALA A 203 -3.07 14.61 2.68
N LEU A 204 -2.43 14.41 3.84
CA LEU A 204 -2.66 15.25 5.02
C LEU A 204 -2.14 16.67 4.82
N ALA A 205 -1.00 16.86 4.14
CA ALA A 205 -0.50 18.19 3.78
C ALA A 205 -1.51 18.95 2.90
N ALA A 206 -2.24 18.22 2.04
CA ALA A 206 -3.29 18.79 1.19
C ALA A 206 -4.65 18.99 1.89
N THR A 207 -4.80 18.51 3.14
CA THR A 207 -6.06 18.58 3.90
C THR A 207 -5.96 19.64 5.01
N PRO A 208 -6.59 20.84 4.84
CA PRO A 208 -6.63 21.84 5.90
C PRO A 208 -7.30 21.32 7.17
N GLY A 209 -6.76 21.65 8.34
CA GLY A 209 -7.27 21.23 9.64
C GLY A 209 -6.75 19.86 10.10
N ALA A 210 -5.92 19.17 9.30
CA ALA A 210 -5.31 17.90 9.65
C ALA A 210 -3.84 18.04 10.12
N GLU A 211 -3.41 19.26 10.55
CA GLU A 211 -2.04 19.55 10.93
C GLU A 211 -1.52 18.67 12.10
N PRO A 212 -2.33 18.38 13.15
CA PRO A 212 -1.90 17.46 14.21
C PRO A 212 -1.59 16.05 13.69
N GLN A 213 -2.42 15.53 12.78
CA GLN A 213 -2.23 14.22 12.16
C GLN A 213 -1.02 14.24 11.23
N LEU A 214 -0.86 15.30 10.44
CA LEU A 214 0.30 15.47 9.57
C LEU A 214 1.62 15.43 10.37
N ARG A 215 1.70 16.14 11.50
CA ARG A 215 2.85 16.08 12.39
C ARG A 215 3.10 14.66 12.92
N SER A 216 2.04 13.96 13.33
CA SER A 216 2.15 12.57 13.80
C SER A 216 2.68 11.64 12.71
N HIS A 217 2.25 11.82 11.45
CA HIS A 217 2.72 11.04 10.31
C HIS A 217 4.12 11.42 9.84
N MET A 218 4.61 12.64 10.07
CA MET A 218 6.03 12.97 9.93
C MET A 218 6.91 12.19 10.90
N LEU A 219 6.47 12.02 12.16
CA LEU A 219 7.14 11.16 13.14
C LEU A 219 7.07 9.68 12.74
N ALA A 220 5.89 9.21 12.33
CA ALA A 220 5.69 7.84 11.84
C ALA A 220 6.59 7.53 10.65
N SER A 221 6.69 8.45 9.69
CA SER A 221 7.59 8.37 8.54
C SER A 221 9.04 8.10 8.94
N MET A 222 9.53 8.82 9.95
CA MET A 222 10.89 8.60 10.47
C MET A 222 11.03 7.23 11.16
N ARG A 223 10.02 6.76 11.88
CA ARG A 223 10.02 5.45 12.53
C ARG A 223 10.02 4.29 11.53
N VAL A 224 9.37 4.44 10.39
CA VAL A 224 9.41 3.43 9.33
C VAL A 224 10.67 3.55 8.44
N GLY A 225 11.60 4.46 8.78
CA GLY A 225 12.94 4.52 8.18
C GLY A 225 13.13 5.60 7.10
N LEU A 226 12.19 6.55 6.95
CA LEU A 226 12.45 7.74 6.13
C LEU A 226 13.36 8.71 6.90
N SER A 227 14.36 9.24 6.23
CA SER A 227 15.25 10.24 6.84
C SER A 227 14.63 11.63 6.84
N ALA A 228 15.08 12.50 7.75
CA ALA A 228 14.70 13.91 7.74
C ALA A 228 15.04 14.63 6.41
N ALA A 229 16.11 14.19 5.73
CA ALA A 229 16.48 14.72 4.42
C ALA A 229 15.45 14.35 3.36
N GLN A 230 14.97 13.08 3.33
CA GLN A 230 13.90 12.64 2.44
C GLN A 230 12.58 13.35 2.71
N LEU A 231 12.22 13.60 3.97
CA LEU A 231 11.01 14.36 4.31
C LEU A 231 11.13 15.84 3.91
N ARG A 232 12.32 16.45 4.00
CA ARG A 232 12.56 17.80 3.42
C ARG A 232 12.40 17.79 1.90
N GLU A 233 12.88 16.76 1.23
CA GLU A 233 12.67 16.58 -0.21
C GLU A 233 11.18 16.51 -0.56
N VAL A 234 10.37 15.76 0.20
CA VAL A 234 8.89 15.77 0.05
C VAL A 234 8.34 17.19 0.12
N THR A 235 8.76 18.01 1.11
CA THR A 235 8.27 19.38 1.24
C THR A 235 8.68 20.29 0.06
N ASN A 236 9.83 20.03 -0.54
CA ASN A 236 10.29 20.77 -1.73
C ASN A 236 9.52 20.34 -2.98
N ILE A 237 9.31 19.06 -3.19
CA ILE A 237 8.48 18.52 -4.29
C ILE A 237 7.07 19.09 -4.23
N LEU A 238 6.45 19.13 -3.06
CA LEU A 238 5.13 19.75 -2.88
C LEU A 238 5.14 21.26 -3.17
N ALA A 239 6.23 21.96 -2.88
CA ALA A 239 6.38 23.40 -3.19
C ALA A 239 6.51 23.66 -4.68
N GLU A 240 7.23 22.81 -5.38
CA GLU A 240 7.54 22.97 -6.80
C GLU A 240 6.38 22.56 -7.70
N GLN A 241 5.66 21.50 -7.32
CA GLN A 241 4.71 20.84 -8.21
C GLN A 241 3.25 20.85 -7.73
N ALA A 242 2.98 21.13 -6.44
CA ALA A 242 1.62 21.16 -5.94
C ALA A 242 1.13 22.59 -5.67
N ASP A 243 1.32 23.09 -4.45
CA ASP A 243 0.86 24.41 -4.01
C ASP A 243 1.68 24.90 -2.81
N GLY A 244 1.97 26.21 -2.78
CA GLY A 244 2.76 26.81 -1.70
C GLY A 244 2.15 26.66 -0.31
N THR A 245 0.82 26.59 -0.19
CA THR A 245 0.11 26.39 1.07
C THR A 245 0.25 24.95 1.56
N ILE A 246 0.16 23.98 0.66
CA ILE A 246 0.40 22.55 0.94
C ILE A 246 1.82 22.36 1.45
N ALA A 247 2.80 22.93 0.72
CA ALA A 247 4.21 22.85 1.09
C ALA A 247 4.51 23.51 2.44
N ARG A 248 3.88 24.66 2.75
CA ARG A 248 4.05 25.36 4.03
C ARG A 248 3.56 24.48 5.18
N ARG A 249 2.35 23.90 5.09
CA ARG A 249 1.84 22.98 6.12
C ARG A 249 2.78 21.80 6.33
N ALA A 250 3.29 21.21 5.25
CA ALA A 250 4.24 20.08 5.33
C ALA A 250 5.55 20.48 6.02
N ARG A 251 6.11 21.65 5.71
CA ARG A 251 7.35 22.17 6.35
C ARG A 251 7.15 22.46 7.83
N GLU A 252 6.06 23.11 8.19
CA GLU A 252 5.72 23.42 9.58
C GLU A 252 5.57 22.12 10.42
N ALA A 253 4.84 21.14 9.88
CA ALA A 253 4.67 19.84 10.53
C ALA A 253 5.99 19.08 10.68
N LEU A 254 6.86 19.09 9.66
CA LEU A 254 8.17 18.48 9.72
C LEU A 254 9.08 19.17 10.76
N THR A 255 9.08 20.49 10.83
CA THR A 255 9.86 21.25 11.81
C THR A 255 9.45 20.85 13.24
N GLN A 256 8.15 20.82 13.53
CA GLN A 256 7.62 20.41 14.83
C GLN A 256 7.93 18.94 15.16
N ALA A 257 7.88 18.05 14.16
CA ALA A 257 8.22 16.65 14.35
C ALA A 257 9.71 16.47 14.69
N LEU A 258 10.60 17.21 14.02
CA LEU A 258 12.04 17.15 14.28
C LEU A 258 12.43 17.74 15.65
N GLU A 259 11.69 18.71 16.15
CA GLU A 259 11.86 19.23 17.52
C GLU A 259 11.50 18.16 18.55
N THR A 260 10.35 17.49 18.36
CA THR A 260 9.86 16.42 19.26
C THR A 260 10.77 15.18 19.26
N SER A 261 11.48 14.89 18.17
CA SER A 261 12.34 13.70 18.08
C SER A 261 13.71 13.86 18.76
N LYS A 262 14.01 15.04 19.30
CA LYS A 262 15.27 15.32 20.03
C LYS A 262 15.15 15.11 21.53
N ASP A 263 13.93 15.08 22.03
CA ASP A 263 13.56 14.82 23.43
C ASP A 263 13.36 13.30 23.66
#